data_1c8a5c1a54b499a669efbd79227e8a6b
#
_entry.id   1c8a5c1a54b499a669efbd79227e8a6b
#
_cell.length_a   1.000
_cell.length_b   1.000
_cell.length_c   1.000
_cell.angle_alpha   90.00
_cell.angle_beta   90.00
_cell.angle_gamma   90.00
#
_symmetry.space_group_name_H-M   'P 1'
#
loop_
_entity.id
_entity.type
_entity.pdbx_description
1 polymer ?
#
loop_
_entity_poly.entity_id
_entity_poly.type
_entity_poly.pdbx_seq_one_letter_code
_entity_poly.pdbx_strand_id
1 'polypeptide(L)'
;KRMAIQVYERFPANQPLHVIGLNERGFALAEELVSELKQLRPRQGDVLYNLDVFSKGNQAIPDLNDLHVLIVDDVVFSGRTLFQALSVLLHSQEPEAIEIVSLIDRGHRRYPILANIVGEHIPTKVGEHVEVLLNANHLEAVVLFKNS
;
A
#
# COMPACT_ATOMS: atom_id res chain seq x y z
N LYS A 1 -0.79 10.68 8.97
CA LYS A 1 -1.03 10.57 10.41
C LYS A 1 -2.34 9.87 10.74
N ARG A 2 -3.43 10.30 10.10
CA ARG A 2 -4.75 9.66 10.28
C ARG A 2 -4.74 8.20 9.82
N MET A 3 -4.06 7.89 8.72
CA MET A 3 -3.95 6.52 8.19
C MET A 3 -3.20 5.61 9.14
N ALA A 4 -2.13 6.10 9.76
CA ALA A 4 -1.37 5.34 10.75
C ALA A 4 -2.25 4.98 11.96
N ILE A 5 -3.09 5.89 12.41
CA ILE A 5 -4.03 5.63 13.51
C ILE A 5 -5.02 4.53 13.10
N GLN A 6 -5.55 4.59 11.88
CA GLN A 6 -6.47 3.57 11.38
C GLN A 6 -5.81 2.18 11.28
N VAL A 7 -4.56 2.12 10.85
CA VAL A 7 -3.79 0.87 10.83
C VAL A 7 -3.59 0.36 12.26
N TYR A 8 -3.20 1.24 13.17
CA TYR A 8 -3.01 0.90 14.58
C TYR A 8 -4.26 0.27 15.19
N GLU A 9 -5.44 0.78 14.84
CA GLU A 9 -6.71 0.29 15.37
C GLU A 9 -7.12 -1.07 14.78
N ARG A 10 -6.67 -1.39 13.56
CA ARG A 10 -7.10 -2.59 12.84
C ARG A 10 -6.26 -3.83 13.14
N PHE A 11 -5.02 -3.67 13.58
CA PHE A 11 -4.11 -4.80 13.78
C PHE A 11 -3.77 -5.01 15.25
N PRO A 12 -3.60 -6.29 15.69
CA PRO A 12 -3.20 -6.57 17.06
C PRO A 12 -1.88 -5.90 17.41
N ALA A 13 -1.86 -5.22 18.53
CA ALA A 13 -0.69 -4.45 18.96
C ALA A 13 0.48 -5.31 19.41
N ASN A 14 0.23 -6.55 19.74
CA ASN A 14 1.24 -7.50 20.26
C ASN A 14 1.87 -8.37 19.16
N GLN A 15 1.49 -8.18 17.92
CA GLN A 15 2.03 -8.96 16.80
C GLN A 15 2.77 -8.06 15.82
N PRO A 16 3.88 -8.56 15.22
CA PRO A 16 4.58 -7.80 14.19
C PRO A 16 3.69 -7.60 12.97
N LEU A 17 3.85 -6.46 12.34
CA LEU A 17 3.16 -6.11 11.11
C LEU A 17 4.16 -6.20 9.96
N HIS A 18 3.79 -6.91 8.90
CA HIS A 18 4.61 -7.04 7.70
C HIS A 18 4.04 -6.12 6.62
N VAL A 19 4.75 -5.03 6.37
CA VAL A 19 4.31 -3.97 5.46
C VAL A 19 5.00 -4.13 4.12
N ILE A 20 4.21 -4.19 3.05
CA ILE A 20 4.71 -4.33 1.69
C ILE A 20 4.31 -3.09 0.90
N GLY A 21 5.29 -2.25 0.56
CA GLY A 21 5.09 -1.11 -0.31
C GLY A 21 5.23 -1.51 -1.77
N LEU A 22 4.23 -1.18 -2.58
CA LEU A 22 4.21 -1.51 -4.00
C LEU A 22 4.89 -0.43 -4.81
N ASN A 23 5.93 -0.84 -5.54
CA ASN A 23 6.71 0.03 -6.40
C ASN A 23 7.36 1.18 -5.62
N GLU A 24 7.92 2.15 -6.28
CA GLU A 24 8.68 3.23 -5.64
C GLU A 24 7.80 4.10 -4.73
N ARG A 25 6.66 4.54 -5.25
CA ARG A 25 5.78 5.46 -4.52
C ARG A 25 5.05 4.78 -3.37
N GLY A 26 4.60 3.55 -3.59
CA GLY A 26 3.99 2.76 -2.52
C GLY A 26 4.97 2.46 -1.40
N PHE A 27 6.22 2.19 -1.74
CA PHE A 27 7.26 1.96 -0.75
C PHE A 27 7.58 3.22 0.06
N ALA A 28 7.67 4.38 -0.59
CA ALA A 28 7.88 5.66 0.10
C ALA A 28 6.75 5.96 1.10
N LEU A 29 5.51 5.71 0.70
CA LEU A 29 4.36 5.84 1.60
C LEU A 29 4.45 4.85 2.75
N ALA A 30 4.85 3.62 2.48
CA ALA A 30 4.99 2.57 3.49
C ALA A 30 6.06 2.93 4.52
N GLU A 31 7.18 3.51 4.09
CA GLU A 31 8.22 3.98 5.01
C GLU A 31 7.71 5.04 5.97
N GLU A 32 6.97 6.02 5.46
CA GLU A 32 6.39 7.07 6.31
C GLU A 32 5.35 6.49 7.28
N LEU A 33 4.53 5.57 6.80
CA LEU A 33 3.50 4.93 7.61
C LEU A 33 4.11 4.13 8.76
N VAL A 34 5.14 3.35 8.48
CA VAL A 34 5.86 2.57 9.51
C VAL A 34 6.51 3.50 10.54
N SER A 35 7.11 4.60 10.08
CA SER A 35 7.71 5.60 10.96
C SER A 35 6.68 6.21 11.91
N GLU A 36 5.50 6.57 11.39
CA GLU A 36 4.41 7.12 12.22
C GLU A 36 3.85 6.09 13.20
N LEU A 37 3.73 4.82 12.76
CA LEU A 37 3.28 3.74 13.65
C LEU A 37 4.21 3.53 14.83
N LYS A 38 5.53 3.64 14.61
CA LYS A 38 6.51 3.55 15.69
C LYS A 38 6.38 4.67 16.71
N GLN A 39 5.97 5.85 16.27
CA GLN A 39 5.73 6.98 17.18
C GLN A 39 4.46 6.79 18.02
N LEU A 40 3.41 6.21 17.41
CA LEU A 40 2.17 5.94 18.12
C LEU A 40 2.35 4.85 19.16
N ARG A 41 3.04 3.80 18.78
CA ARG A 41 3.28 2.66 19.65
C ARG A 41 4.43 1.83 19.11
N PRO A 42 5.53 1.73 19.83
CA PRO A 42 6.63 0.85 19.41
C PRO A 42 6.15 -0.59 19.31
N ARG A 43 6.33 -1.16 18.14
CA ARG A 43 6.05 -2.57 17.86
C ARG A 43 7.38 -3.26 17.60
N GLN A 44 7.57 -4.40 18.22
CA GLN A 44 8.77 -5.21 17.97
C GLN A 44 8.54 -6.07 16.74
N GLY A 45 9.53 -6.07 15.85
CA GLY A 45 9.54 -6.96 14.71
C GLY A 45 8.72 -6.52 13.50
N ASP A 46 8.23 -5.29 13.46
CA ASP A 46 7.60 -4.78 12.24
C ASP A 46 8.62 -4.76 11.11
N VAL A 47 8.23 -5.27 9.95
CA VAL A 47 9.13 -5.45 8.80
C VAL A 47 8.56 -4.73 7.60
N LEU A 48 9.46 -4.12 6.82
CA LEU A 48 9.10 -3.37 5.62
C LEU A 48 9.74 -4.03 4.39
N TYR A 49 8.93 -4.32 3.38
CA TYR A 49 9.36 -4.90 2.12
C TYR A 49 8.96 -4.00 0.96
N ASN A 50 9.74 -4.05 -0.12
CA ASN A 50 9.37 -3.44 -1.39
C ASN A 50 9.06 -4.54 -2.41
N LEU A 51 7.92 -4.44 -3.08
CA LEU A 51 7.56 -5.31 -4.19
C LEU A 51 7.38 -4.47 -5.45
N ASP A 52 8.24 -4.69 -6.43
CA ASP A 52 8.10 -4.08 -7.74
C ASP A 52 7.19 -4.96 -8.61
N VAL A 53 5.93 -4.58 -8.73
CA VAL A 53 4.91 -5.34 -9.44
C VAL A 53 5.19 -5.39 -10.95
N PHE A 54 5.90 -4.39 -11.48
CA PHE A 54 6.20 -4.28 -12.90
C PHE A 54 7.51 -4.93 -13.32
N SER A 55 8.26 -5.45 -12.38
CA SER A 55 9.51 -6.16 -12.67
C SER A 55 9.22 -7.47 -13.39
N LYS A 56 10.01 -7.76 -14.43
CA LYS A 56 9.91 -9.00 -15.19
C LYS A 56 10.74 -10.13 -14.61
N GLY A 57 11.58 -9.84 -13.63
CA GLY A 57 12.42 -10.82 -12.97
C GLY A 57 11.74 -11.48 -11.79
N ASN A 58 12.32 -12.57 -11.31
CA ASN A 58 11.88 -13.19 -10.07
C ASN A 58 12.38 -12.35 -8.90
N GLN A 59 11.46 -11.87 -8.09
CA GLN A 59 11.78 -11.20 -6.85
C GLN A 59 11.69 -12.19 -5.70
N ALA A 60 12.52 -11.98 -4.68
CA ALA A 60 12.41 -12.75 -3.46
C ALA A 60 11.13 -12.36 -2.74
N ILE A 61 10.20 -13.30 -2.63
CA ILE A 61 8.95 -13.08 -1.90
C ILE A 61 9.16 -13.56 -0.46
N PRO A 62 8.92 -12.71 0.53
CA PRO A 62 9.06 -13.12 1.93
C PRO A 62 8.05 -14.20 2.30
N ASP A 63 8.37 -14.99 3.31
CA ASP A 63 7.43 -15.95 3.88
C ASP A 63 6.43 -15.16 4.73
N LEU A 64 5.18 -15.14 4.30
CA LEU A 64 4.09 -14.42 4.94
C LEU A 64 3.05 -15.35 5.57
N ASN A 65 3.32 -16.66 5.60
CA ASN A 65 2.37 -17.61 6.17
C ASN A 65 2.07 -17.26 7.63
N ASP A 66 0.79 -17.25 7.97
CA ASP A 66 0.27 -16.96 9.31
C ASP A 66 0.64 -15.58 9.87
N LEU A 67 1.03 -14.65 9.02
CA LEU A 67 1.41 -13.30 9.41
C LEU A 67 0.33 -12.27 9.07
N HIS A 68 0.36 -11.14 9.78
CA HIS A 68 -0.46 -10.00 9.46
C HIS A 68 0.27 -9.12 8.44
N VAL A 69 -0.36 -8.88 7.30
CA VAL A 69 0.25 -8.20 6.16
C VAL A 69 -0.52 -6.93 5.83
N LEU A 70 0.22 -5.86 5.60
CA LEU A 70 -0.32 -4.59 5.13
C LEU A 70 0.30 -4.27 3.78
N ILE A 71 -0.53 -4.18 2.75
CA ILE A 71 -0.10 -3.79 1.40
C ILE A 71 -0.37 -2.30 1.24
N VAL A 72 0.64 -1.56 0.81
CA VAL A 72 0.57 -0.11 0.65
C VAL A 72 0.81 0.27 -0.80
N ASP A 73 -0.15 0.98 -1.37
CA ASP A 73 -0.06 1.52 -2.73
C ASP A 73 -0.34 3.03 -2.67
N ASP A 74 0.18 3.77 -3.64
CA ASP A 74 0.01 5.22 -3.69
C ASP A 74 -1.38 5.61 -4.23
N VAL A 75 -1.71 5.16 -5.42
CA VAL A 75 -2.97 5.49 -6.11
C VAL A 75 -3.62 4.22 -6.62
N VAL A 76 -4.87 4.01 -6.25
CA VAL A 76 -5.67 2.90 -6.77
C VAL A 76 -6.67 3.42 -7.78
N PHE A 77 -6.71 2.79 -8.95
CA PHE A 77 -7.66 3.11 -10.02
C PHE A 77 -8.46 1.86 -10.40
N SER A 78 -7.94 1.05 -11.35
CA SER A 78 -8.64 -0.16 -11.79
C SER A 78 -8.53 -1.32 -10.80
N GLY A 79 -7.58 -1.28 -9.90
CA GLY A 79 -7.23 -2.38 -8.99
C GLY A 79 -6.24 -3.37 -9.59
N ARG A 80 -5.75 -3.14 -10.80
CA ARG A 80 -4.87 -4.08 -11.49
C ARG A 80 -3.54 -4.31 -10.77
N THR A 81 -2.89 -3.25 -10.31
CA THR A 81 -1.62 -3.36 -9.59
C THR A 81 -1.79 -4.17 -8.31
N LEU A 82 -2.83 -3.90 -7.55
CA LEU A 82 -3.15 -4.66 -6.33
C LEU A 82 -3.47 -6.11 -6.64
N PHE A 83 -4.23 -6.36 -7.69
CA PHE A 83 -4.56 -7.73 -8.10
C PHE A 83 -3.29 -8.51 -8.47
N GLN A 84 -2.38 -7.90 -9.22
CA GLN A 84 -1.11 -8.53 -9.57
C GLN A 84 -0.26 -8.80 -8.33
N ALA A 85 -0.19 -7.85 -7.40
CA ALA A 85 0.54 -8.02 -6.15
C ALA A 85 -0.01 -9.19 -5.33
N LEU A 86 -1.32 -9.26 -5.16
CA LEU A 86 -1.96 -10.36 -4.43
C LEU A 86 -1.71 -11.70 -5.12
N SER A 87 -1.76 -11.74 -6.44
CA SER A 87 -1.49 -12.97 -7.20
C SER A 87 -0.08 -13.48 -6.96
N VAL A 88 0.91 -12.59 -6.92
CA VAL A 88 2.31 -12.95 -6.66
C VAL A 88 2.48 -13.39 -5.21
N LEU A 89 1.94 -12.64 -4.26
CA LEU A 89 2.15 -12.89 -2.83
C LEU A 89 1.41 -14.15 -2.34
N LEU A 90 0.25 -14.44 -2.92
CA LEU A 90 -0.61 -15.54 -2.47
C LEU A 90 -0.49 -16.81 -3.30
N HIS A 91 0.48 -16.86 -4.23
CA HIS A 91 0.63 -18.00 -5.11
C HIS A 91 0.80 -19.33 -4.35
N SER A 92 1.55 -19.32 -3.27
CA SER A 92 1.85 -20.54 -2.50
C SER A 92 1.86 -20.31 -0.99
N GLN A 93 1.19 -19.28 -0.49
CA GLN A 93 1.20 -18.99 0.94
C GLN A 93 -0.12 -18.37 1.40
N GLU A 94 -0.34 -18.45 2.68
CA GLU A 94 -1.61 -18.10 3.32
C GLU A 94 -1.37 -17.21 4.56
N PRO A 95 -1.30 -15.89 4.39
CA PRO A 95 -1.21 -14.98 5.53
C PRO A 95 -2.42 -15.09 6.45
N GLU A 96 -2.26 -14.72 7.72
CA GLU A 96 -3.38 -14.66 8.66
C GLU A 96 -4.39 -13.60 8.26
N ALA A 97 -3.92 -12.44 7.84
CA ALA A 97 -4.78 -11.35 7.38
C ALA A 97 -4.01 -10.42 6.43
N ILE A 98 -4.71 -9.89 5.45
CA ILE A 98 -4.18 -8.86 4.55
C ILE A 98 -5.12 -7.66 4.59
N GLU A 99 -4.56 -6.49 4.84
CA GLU A 99 -5.24 -5.21 4.70
C GLU A 99 -4.53 -4.38 3.63
N ILE A 100 -5.28 -3.55 2.95
CA ILE A 100 -4.75 -2.71 1.86
C ILE A 100 -4.93 -1.25 2.22
N VAL A 101 -3.85 -0.48 2.10
CA VAL A 101 -3.82 0.96 2.31
C VAL A 101 -3.49 1.63 1.00
N SER A 102 -4.26 2.66 0.64
CA SER A 102 -3.96 3.52 -0.49
C SER A 102 -4.01 4.98 -0.05
N LEU A 103 -3.07 5.79 -0.53
CA LEU A 103 -3.11 7.23 -0.27
C LEU A 103 -4.31 7.85 -0.98
N ILE A 104 -4.52 7.49 -2.23
CA ILE A 104 -5.59 8.03 -3.08
C ILE A 104 -6.37 6.87 -3.71
N ASP A 105 -7.69 6.97 -3.69
CA ASP A 105 -8.57 6.09 -4.46
C ASP A 105 -9.32 6.92 -5.50
N ARG A 106 -9.09 6.59 -6.77
CA ARG A 106 -9.73 7.29 -7.91
C ARG A 106 -11.10 6.74 -8.28
N GLY A 107 -11.50 5.62 -7.71
CA GLY A 107 -12.68 4.91 -8.16
C GLY A 107 -12.41 4.10 -9.43
N HIS A 108 -13.40 3.84 -10.24
CA HIS A 108 -13.28 3.16 -11.55
C HIS A 108 -12.61 1.79 -11.48
N ARG A 109 -13.06 0.93 -10.57
CA ARG A 109 -12.52 -0.42 -10.44
C ARG A 109 -12.83 -1.26 -11.66
N ARG A 110 -11.82 -1.93 -12.17
CA ARG A 110 -11.96 -2.99 -13.17
C ARG A 110 -12.00 -4.36 -12.50
N TYR A 111 -11.29 -4.48 -11.37
CA TYR A 111 -11.24 -5.69 -10.55
C TYR A 111 -11.86 -5.39 -9.19
N PRO A 112 -12.52 -6.37 -8.55
CA PRO A 112 -13.24 -6.14 -7.30
C PRO A 112 -12.29 -6.12 -6.10
N ILE A 113 -11.38 -5.18 -6.08
CA ILE A 113 -10.40 -4.98 -5.00
C ILE A 113 -10.69 -3.66 -4.31
N LEU A 114 -10.80 -3.70 -2.98
CA LEU A 114 -11.02 -2.52 -2.16
C LEU A 114 -9.81 -2.25 -1.29
N ALA A 115 -9.44 -0.97 -1.18
CA ALA A 115 -8.52 -0.55 -0.14
C ALA A 115 -9.30 -0.40 1.17
N ASN A 116 -8.80 -1.02 2.22
CA ASN A 116 -9.42 -0.99 3.54
C ASN A 116 -9.26 0.37 4.22
N ILE A 117 -8.14 1.03 3.94
CA ILE A 117 -7.82 2.34 4.47
C ILE A 117 -7.42 3.22 3.28
N VAL A 118 -8.08 4.37 3.14
CA VAL A 118 -7.83 5.32 2.06
C VAL A 118 -7.56 6.68 2.66
N GLY A 119 -6.48 7.32 2.21
CA GLY A 119 -6.16 8.68 2.61
C GLY A 119 -7.20 9.66 2.10
N GLU A 120 -7.48 9.60 0.81
CA GLU A 120 -8.46 10.49 0.18
C GLU A 120 -9.05 9.84 -1.07
N HIS A 121 -10.36 10.00 -1.24
CA HIS A 121 -11.07 9.61 -2.46
C HIS A 121 -11.09 10.80 -3.42
N ILE A 122 -10.48 10.63 -4.60
CA ILE A 122 -10.47 11.64 -5.64
C ILE A 122 -11.04 11.02 -6.93
N PRO A 123 -12.37 11.05 -7.10
CA PRO A 123 -12.97 10.52 -8.33
C PRO A 123 -12.49 11.33 -9.53
N THR A 124 -12.01 10.62 -10.55
CA THR A 124 -11.47 11.23 -11.76
C THR A 124 -12.34 10.92 -12.96
N LYS A 125 -12.32 11.81 -13.97
CA LYS A 125 -12.98 11.62 -15.25
C LYS A 125 -12.03 11.00 -16.25
N VAL A 126 -12.57 10.54 -17.37
CA VAL A 126 -11.76 10.09 -18.51
C VAL A 126 -10.79 11.20 -18.91
N GLY A 127 -9.52 10.85 -19.06
CA GLY A 127 -8.47 11.80 -19.40
C GLY A 127 -7.82 12.51 -18.22
N GLU A 128 -8.32 12.30 -17.03
CA GLU A 128 -7.67 12.81 -15.81
C GLU A 128 -6.82 11.71 -15.17
N HIS A 129 -5.77 12.10 -14.48
CA HIS A 129 -4.98 11.16 -13.68
C HIS A 129 -4.39 11.85 -12.45
N VAL A 130 -4.00 11.04 -11.48
CA VAL A 130 -3.44 11.50 -10.21
C VAL A 130 -2.03 10.97 -10.08
N GLU A 131 -1.09 11.82 -9.68
CA GLU A 131 0.27 11.42 -9.37
C GLU A 131 0.63 11.80 -7.95
N VAL A 132 1.38 10.91 -7.30
CA VAL A 132 2.02 11.18 -6.02
C VAL A 132 3.46 11.58 -6.33
N LEU A 133 3.86 12.78 -5.91
CA LEU A 133 5.18 13.30 -6.15
C LEU A 133 6.10 12.99 -4.99
N LEU A 134 7.32 12.57 -5.32
CA LEU A 134 8.36 12.25 -4.34
C LEU A 134 9.47 13.30 -4.42
N ASN A 135 10.06 13.59 -3.27
CA ASN A 135 11.27 14.38 -3.14
C ASN A 135 12.28 13.58 -2.31
N ALA A 136 13.39 13.14 -2.93
CA ALA A 136 14.40 12.30 -2.30
C ALA A 136 13.77 11.04 -1.66
N ASN A 137 12.83 10.40 -2.35
CA ASN A 137 12.06 9.23 -1.92
C ASN A 137 11.10 9.49 -0.75
N HIS A 138 10.78 10.76 -0.47
CA HIS A 138 9.74 11.14 0.48
C HIS A 138 8.53 11.68 -0.26
N LEU A 139 7.35 11.47 0.30
CA LEU A 139 6.11 12.00 -0.27
C LEU A 139 6.11 13.52 -0.17
N GLU A 140 5.91 14.21 -1.29
CA GLU A 140 5.88 15.67 -1.34
C GLU A 140 4.47 16.19 -1.60
N ALA A 141 3.82 15.68 -2.64
CA ALA A 141 2.53 16.21 -3.08
C ALA A 141 1.72 15.16 -3.83
N VAL A 142 0.42 15.41 -3.90
CA VAL A 142 -0.51 14.69 -4.78
C VAL A 142 -1.03 15.69 -5.79
N VAL A 143 -0.96 15.36 -7.07
CA VAL A 143 -1.33 16.26 -8.15
C VAL A 143 -2.35 15.59 -9.05
N LEU A 144 -3.43 16.31 -9.34
CA LEU A 144 -4.43 15.89 -10.32
C LEU A 144 -4.10 16.54 -11.67
N PHE A 145 -3.94 15.72 -12.70
CA PHE A 145 -3.70 16.16 -14.05
C PHE A 145 -4.96 16.00 -14.90
N LYS A 146 -5.23 16.97 -15.75
CA LYS A 146 -6.32 16.93 -16.71
C LYS A 146 -5.76 16.96 -18.11
N ASN A 147 -6.18 16.00 -18.94
CA ASN A 147 -5.86 16.03 -20.36
C ASN A 147 -6.86 16.95 -21.05
N SER A 148 -6.33 17.94 -21.73
CA SER A 148 -7.15 18.87 -22.53
C SER A 148 -7.63 18.22 -23.83
#